data_7941aef247ba4d25ae4acc163f15e723
#
_entry.id   7941aef247ba4d25ae4acc163f15e723
#
_cell.length_a   1.000
_cell.length_b   1.000
_cell.length_c   1.000
_cell.angle_alpha   90.00
_cell.angle_beta   90.00
_cell.angle_gamma   90.00
#
_symmetry.space_group_name_H-M   'P 1'
#
loop_
_entity.id
_entity.type
_entity.pdbx_description
1 polymer ?
#
loop_
_entity_poly.entity_id
_entity_poly.type
_entity_poly.pdbx_seq_one_letter_code
_entity_poly.pdbx_strand_id
1 'polypeptide(L)'
;MIHVTEKREYTGEYPDKTLYLPGPTEVREEVIEAMAEPTFGHRMDRMTDLYTTVVEDTKEFLDTDNDVIVLTASGTEFWEATTLNLVEDRMLVPTSGAFSERQANVAERLGKAVDRIEYEWGQAVKPEDVREALEASDEGYDAVGMVMNETSTGVRNPVEEIGDVVAEYPDTRFVVDAISCLGGDYVDIEAHGIDAIFTSTQKAFAMPPGLAVCVVSDDAYQQELEQDDASWYGGFQRCLDYYDRKGQTHSTPAIPLMLAYREQMKHMLDEGHEVRDARHREMAEYTREWARDHFGLFPEEGYESRTVTCVKNMRGIDVAATIETVSEEYDMVFSDGYGPIGGETFRIGHMGEHTVESIRELTDAIEDVADL
;
A
#
# COMPACT_ATOMS: atom_id res chain seq x y z
N MET A 1 -13.51 -21.38 -8.14
CA MET A 1 -14.75 -20.61 -8.43
C MET A 1 -15.69 -20.88 -7.26
N ILE A 2 -15.78 -19.95 -6.32
CA ILE A 2 -16.73 -20.07 -5.19
C ILE A 2 -18.12 -19.88 -5.79
N HIS A 3 -18.92 -20.94 -5.86
CA HIS A 3 -20.32 -20.85 -6.20
C HIS A 3 -21.07 -20.22 -5.01
N VAL A 4 -21.37 -18.93 -5.08
CA VAL A 4 -22.34 -18.31 -4.16
C VAL A 4 -23.72 -18.82 -4.57
N THR A 5 -24.15 -19.95 -3.98
CA THR A 5 -25.41 -20.60 -4.31
C THR A 5 -26.60 -20.11 -3.49
N GLU A 6 -26.35 -19.38 -2.40
CA GLU A 6 -27.42 -18.77 -1.57
C GLU A 6 -27.10 -17.31 -1.30
N LYS A 7 -28.07 -16.41 -1.52
CA LYS A 7 -27.99 -15.04 -1.03
C LYS A 7 -28.14 -15.08 0.49
N ARG A 8 -27.07 -14.77 1.22
CA ARG A 8 -27.19 -14.47 2.64
C ARG A 8 -27.99 -13.17 2.80
N GLU A 9 -28.97 -13.21 3.67
CA GLU A 9 -29.73 -12.01 4.03
C GLU A 9 -28.82 -11.13 4.91
N TYR A 10 -28.66 -9.85 4.55
CA TYR A 10 -27.94 -8.89 5.38
C TYR A 10 -28.80 -8.56 6.59
N THR A 11 -28.44 -9.07 7.75
CA THR A 11 -29.19 -8.89 9.00
C THR A 11 -28.79 -7.60 9.74
N GLY A 12 -27.64 -7.00 9.39
CA GLY A 12 -27.06 -5.86 10.11
C GLY A 12 -26.43 -6.22 11.47
N GLU A 13 -26.47 -7.49 11.84
CA GLU A 13 -25.90 -8.00 13.11
C GLU A 13 -24.64 -8.83 12.78
N TYR A 14 -23.52 -8.15 12.63
CA TYR A 14 -22.21 -8.80 12.58
C TYR A 14 -21.42 -8.39 13.82
N PRO A 15 -20.77 -9.33 14.51
CA PRO A 15 -19.90 -8.99 15.64
C PRO A 15 -18.73 -8.15 15.15
N ASP A 16 -18.38 -7.14 15.92
CA ASP A 16 -17.16 -6.38 15.70
C ASP A 16 -15.96 -7.30 15.95
N LYS A 17 -15.02 -7.32 15.05
CA LYS A 17 -13.83 -8.15 15.12
C LYS A 17 -12.59 -7.31 14.88
N THR A 18 -11.55 -7.52 15.68
CA THR A 18 -10.27 -6.87 15.50
C THR A 18 -9.55 -7.41 14.25
N LEU A 19 -9.12 -6.53 13.37
CA LEU A 19 -8.61 -6.87 12.04
C LEU A 19 -7.07 -6.87 11.99
N TYR A 20 -6.47 -8.03 12.11
CA TYR A 20 -5.03 -8.23 11.86
C TYR A 20 -4.76 -8.63 10.40
N LEU A 21 -5.48 -7.98 9.49
CA LEU A 21 -5.40 -8.21 8.05
C LEU A 21 -4.34 -7.32 7.40
N PRO A 22 -3.77 -7.71 6.25
CA PRO A 22 -2.98 -6.81 5.42
C PRO A 22 -3.83 -5.71 4.74
N GLY A 23 -4.84 -5.22 5.43
CA GLY A 23 -5.86 -4.26 5.02
C GLY A 23 -7.16 -4.91 4.48
N PRO A 24 -8.33 -4.31 4.79
CA PRO A 24 -8.47 -3.12 5.64
C PRO A 24 -8.03 -3.35 7.08
N THR A 25 -7.67 -2.25 7.76
CA THR A 25 -7.16 -2.24 9.14
C THR A 25 -8.17 -1.61 10.09
N GLU A 26 -7.88 -1.66 11.40
CA GLU A 26 -8.63 -0.93 12.42
C GLU A 26 -8.65 0.57 12.14
N VAL A 27 -9.78 1.20 12.48
CA VAL A 27 -10.00 2.64 12.31
C VAL A 27 -10.42 3.24 13.65
N ARG A 28 -9.80 4.33 14.05
CA ARG A 28 -10.14 5.06 15.28
C ARG A 28 -11.59 5.54 15.28
N GLU A 29 -12.22 5.55 16.47
CA GLU A 29 -13.61 5.99 16.61
C GLU A 29 -13.79 7.45 16.16
N GLU A 30 -12.85 8.35 16.51
CA GLU A 30 -12.87 9.76 16.12
C GLU A 30 -12.82 9.94 14.59
N VAL A 31 -12.10 9.07 13.90
CA VAL A 31 -12.02 9.07 12.43
C VAL A 31 -13.36 8.63 11.81
N ILE A 32 -14.03 7.63 12.41
CA ILE A 32 -15.37 7.20 12.00
C ILE A 32 -16.39 8.28 12.29
N GLU A 33 -16.35 8.91 13.45
CA GLU A 33 -17.24 10.01 13.84
C GLU A 33 -17.13 11.21 12.89
N ALA A 34 -15.92 11.54 12.43
CA ALA A 34 -15.70 12.62 11.47
C ALA A 34 -16.48 12.41 10.16
N MET A 35 -16.72 11.16 9.75
CA MET A 35 -17.53 10.85 8.56
C MET A 35 -19.02 11.22 8.73
N ALA A 36 -19.50 11.35 9.95
CA ALA A 36 -20.90 11.68 10.24
C ALA A 36 -21.19 13.19 10.16
N GLU A 37 -20.19 14.03 9.92
CA GLU A 37 -20.41 15.47 9.69
C GLU A 37 -21.33 15.71 8.48
N PRO A 38 -22.20 16.74 8.51
CA PRO A 38 -23.08 17.05 7.40
C PRO A 38 -22.33 17.29 6.08
N THR A 39 -22.75 16.64 5.03
CA THR A 39 -22.22 16.82 3.67
C THR A 39 -22.44 18.26 3.18
N PHE A 40 -21.50 18.78 2.40
CA PHE A 40 -21.53 20.13 1.83
C PHE A 40 -21.10 20.10 0.35
N GLY A 41 -21.28 21.23 -0.34
CA GLY A 41 -20.92 21.32 -1.77
C GLY A 41 -19.40 21.27 -1.99
N HIS A 42 -18.94 20.41 -2.86
CA HIS A 42 -17.51 20.22 -3.16
C HIS A 42 -16.84 21.40 -3.89
N ARG A 43 -17.58 22.48 -4.16
CA ARG A 43 -17.09 23.76 -4.74
C ARG A 43 -17.17 24.93 -3.77
N MET A 44 -17.54 24.68 -2.51
CA MET A 44 -17.56 25.68 -1.44
C MET A 44 -16.17 25.90 -0.86
N ASP A 45 -15.93 27.07 -0.24
CA ASP A 45 -14.68 27.40 0.43
C ASP A 45 -14.29 26.34 1.50
N ARG A 46 -15.29 25.77 2.18
CA ARG A 46 -15.08 24.68 3.14
C ARG A 46 -14.37 23.46 2.50
N MET A 47 -14.62 23.17 1.22
CA MET A 47 -13.92 22.09 0.52
C MET A 47 -12.49 22.50 0.17
N THR A 48 -12.28 23.75 -0.20
CA THR A 48 -10.93 24.29 -0.40
C THR A 48 -10.09 24.16 0.86
N ASP A 49 -10.62 24.64 2.00
CA ASP A 49 -9.93 24.54 3.28
C ASP A 49 -9.65 23.06 3.66
N LEU A 50 -10.63 22.18 3.49
CA LEU A 50 -10.48 20.76 3.81
C LEU A 50 -9.42 20.10 2.93
N TYR A 51 -9.50 20.28 1.61
CA TYR A 51 -8.59 19.57 0.68
C TYR A 51 -7.16 20.12 0.77
N THR A 52 -7.00 21.45 0.92
CA THR A 52 -5.68 22.05 1.14
C THR A 52 -5.06 21.52 2.43
N THR A 53 -5.83 21.48 3.54
CA THR A 53 -5.33 20.90 4.81
C THR A 53 -4.89 19.44 4.61
N VAL A 54 -5.70 18.62 3.95
CA VAL A 54 -5.38 17.21 3.70
C VAL A 54 -4.09 17.05 2.88
N VAL A 55 -3.90 17.88 1.85
CA VAL A 55 -2.69 17.84 1.01
C VAL A 55 -1.46 18.25 1.81
N GLU A 56 -1.52 19.40 2.49
CA GLU A 56 -0.39 19.93 3.26
C GLU A 56 -0.02 19.02 4.44
N ASP A 57 -1.00 18.53 5.19
CA ASP A 57 -0.78 17.60 6.30
C ASP A 57 -0.14 16.28 5.80
N THR A 58 -0.53 15.83 4.59
CA THR A 58 0.07 14.63 3.98
C THR A 58 1.52 14.87 3.56
N LYS A 59 1.83 16.05 2.97
CA LYS A 59 3.21 16.45 2.65
C LYS A 59 4.07 16.49 3.92
N GLU A 60 3.58 17.14 4.98
CA GLU A 60 4.28 17.25 6.26
C GLU A 60 4.54 15.85 6.86
N PHE A 61 3.54 14.97 6.87
CA PHE A 61 3.70 13.62 7.43
C PHE A 61 4.66 12.75 6.63
N LEU A 62 4.64 12.84 5.31
CA LEU A 62 5.53 12.06 4.44
C LEU A 62 6.92 12.69 4.28
N ASP A 63 7.15 13.87 4.88
CA ASP A 63 8.40 14.64 4.79
C ASP A 63 8.82 14.86 3.33
N THR A 64 7.92 15.42 2.50
CA THR A 64 8.12 15.61 1.07
C THR A 64 7.74 17.01 0.58
N ASP A 65 8.55 17.57 -0.29
CA ASP A 65 8.26 18.81 -1.03
C ASP A 65 7.49 18.53 -2.33
N ASN A 66 7.46 17.27 -2.79
CA ASN A 66 6.76 16.84 -3.99
C ASN A 66 5.24 17.02 -3.88
N ASP A 67 4.56 16.98 -5.02
CA ASP A 67 3.11 17.20 -5.07
C ASP A 67 2.32 15.97 -4.61
N VAL A 68 1.23 16.22 -3.86
CA VAL A 68 0.33 15.18 -3.33
C VAL A 68 -1.02 15.23 -4.01
N ILE A 69 -1.44 14.09 -4.54
CA ILE A 69 -2.76 13.87 -5.15
C ILE A 69 -3.56 12.90 -4.27
N VAL A 70 -4.77 13.31 -3.87
CA VAL A 70 -5.72 12.44 -3.16
C VAL A 70 -6.96 12.23 -4.00
N LEU A 71 -7.24 10.98 -4.38
CA LEU A 71 -8.37 10.59 -5.22
C LEU A 71 -9.37 9.71 -4.47
N THR A 72 -10.64 9.81 -4.85
CA THR A 72 -11.68 8.86 -4.46
C THR A 72 -11.51 7.60 -5.30
N ALA A 73 -10.66 6.69 -4.82
CA ALA A 73 -10.26 5.49 -5.55
C ALA A 73 -9.68 4.44 -4.59
N SER A 74 -9.33 3.27 -5.10
CA SER A 74 -8.38 2.36 -4.48
C SER A 74 -6.98 2.63 -5.04
N GLY A 75 -5.91 2.15 -4.36
CA GLY A 75 -4.54 2.27 -4.86
C GLY A 75 -4.32 1.69 -6.25
N THR A 76 -5.17 0.75 -6.68
CA THR A 76 -5.16 0.18 -8.04
C THR A 76 -5.33 1.25 -9.14
N GLU A 77 -6.02 2.35 -8.85
CA GLU A 77 -6.11 3.49 -9.79
C GLU A 77 -4.72 4.02 -10.17
N PHE A 78 -3.81 4.07 -9.21
CA PHE A 78 -2.47 4.59 -9.50
C PHE A 78 -1.57 3.60 -10.27
N TRP A 79 -1.88 2.32 -10.32
CA TRP A 79 -1.24 1.43 -11.30
C TRP A 79 -1.63 1.83 -12.73
N GLU A 80 -2.92 2.12 -12.96
CA GLU A 80 -3.40 2.56 -14.28
C GLU A 80 -2.91 3.99 -14.59
N ALA A 81 -3.08 4.91 -13.64
CA ALA A 81 -2.72 6.32 -13.83
C ALA A 81 -1.22 6.52 -14.08
N THR A 82 -0.34 5.94 -13.25
CA THR A 82 1.10 6.08 -13.45
C THR A 82 1.57 5.44 -14.75
N THR A 83 1.01 4.29 -15.13
CA THR A 83 1.30 3.67 -16.43
C THR A 83 0.90 4.57 -17.60
N LEU A 84 -0.31 5.15 -17.58
CA LEU A 84 -0.77 6.02 -18.66
C LEU A 84 -0.05 7.38 -18.69
N ASN A 85 0.33 7.89 -17.51
CA ASN A 85 0.93 9.20 -17.39
C ASN A 85 2.45 9.18 -17.69
N LEU A 86 3.14 8.07 -17.42
CA LEU A 86 4.59 8.01 -17.41
C LEU A 86 5.20 7.04 -18.43
N VAL A 87 4.40 6.13 -19.01
CA VAL A 87 4.92 5.12 -19.94
C VAL A 87 4.36 5.40 -21.34
N GLU A 88 5.24 5.76 -22.28
CA GLU A 88 4.88 5.88 -23.69
C GLU A 88 4.85 4.50 -24.35
N ASP A 89 5.94 3.76 -24.26
CA ASP A 89 6.12 2.49 -24.94
C ASP A 89 6.39 1.32 -23.99
N ARG A 90 7.36 1.44 -23.07
CA ARG A 90 7.95 0.30 -22.35
C ARG A 90 8.23 0.56 -20.89
N MET A 91 7.89 -0.44 -20.06
CA MET A 91 8.10 -0.45 -18.62
C MET A 91 8.89 -1.70 -18.16
N LEU A 92 9.82 -1.54 -17.23
CA LEU A 92 10.47 -2.65 -16.53
C LEU A 92 9.75 -2.90 -15.22
N VAL A 93 9.34 -4.13 -14.94
CA VAL A 93 8.65 -4.50 -13.70
C VAL A 93 9.25 -5.77 -13.10
N PRO A 94 10.05 -5.67 -12.03
CA PRO A 94 10.45 -6.83 -11.25
C PRO A 94 9.23 -7.46 -10.55
N THR A 95 9.07 -8.79 -10.68
CA THR A 95 7.92 -9.53 -10.15
C THR A 95 8.37 -10.58 -9.15
N SER A 96 7.91 -10.47 -7.89
CA SER A 96 8.25 -11.36 -6.77
C SER A 96 7.03 -11.86 -6.00
N GLY A 97 5.81 -11.62 -6.53
CA GLY A 97 4.56 -12.04 -5.95
C GLY A 97 3.33 -11.48 -6.67
N ALA A 98 2.17 -11.66 -6.07
CA ALA A 98 0.89 -11.40 -6.72
C ALA A 98 0.64 -9.92 -7.06
N PHE A 99 1.18 -8.98 -6.28
CA PHE A 99 0.91 -7.56 -6.50
C PHE A 99 1.84 -6.99 -7.57
N SER A 100 3.11 -7.36 -7.58
CA SER A 100 4.05 -7.01 -8.65
C SER A 100 3.65 -7.64 -9.99
N GLU A 101 3.22 -8.91 -10.03
CA GLU A 101 2.62 -9.53 -11.22
C GLU A 101 1.38 -8.75 -11.70
N ARG A 102 0.55 -8.26 -10.77
CA ARG A 102 -0.64 -7.49 -11.12
C ARG A 102 -0.30 -6.13 -11.70
N GLN A 103 0.70 -5.43 -11.16
CA GLN A 103 1.20 -4.16 -11.71
C GLN A 103 1.64 -4.37 -13.17
N ALA A 104 2.47 -5.38 -13.44
CA ALA A 104 2.90 -5.73 -14.79
C ALA A 104 1.71 -6.04 -15.72
N ASN A 105 0.75 -6.86 -15.25
CA ASN A 105 -0.45 -7.21 -16.01
C ASN A 105 -1.34 -5.99 -16.32
N VAL A 106 -1.40 -4.99 -15.45
CA VAL A 106 -2.13 -3.73 -15.69
C VAL A 106 -1.46 -2.96 -16.82
N ALA A 107 -0.14 -2.77 -16.79
CA ALA A 107 0.59 -2.07 -17.83
C ALA A 107 0.42 -2.76 -19.22
N GLU A 108 0.52 -4.10 -19.28
CA GLU A 108 0.25 -4.85 -20.52
C GLU A 108 -1.17 -4.65 -21.04
N ARG A 109 -2.18 -4.64 -20.15
CA ARG A 109 -3.58 -4.42 -20.54
C ARG A 109 -3.84 -3.02 -21.08
N LEU A 110 -3.04 -2.06 -20.65
CA LEU A 110 -3.05 -0.68 -21.17
C LEU A 110 -2.28 -0.54 -22.49
N GLY A 111 -1.72 -1.65 -23.01
CA GLY A 111 -1.06 -1.72 -24.31
C GLY A 111 0.43 -1.40 -24.26
N LYS A 112 1.02 -1.30 -23.06
CA LYS A 112 2.46 -1.03 -22.92
C LYS A 112 3.27 -2.32 -23.03
N ALA A 113 4.48 -2.23 -23.59
CA ALA A 113 5.45 -3.32 -23.51
C ALA A 113 5.98 -3.43 -22.08
N VAL A 114 6.01 -4.65 -21.54
CA VAL A 114 6.50 -4.86 -20.17
C VAL A 114 7.57 -5.95 -20.18
N ASP A 115 8.76 -5.59 -19.76
CA ASP A 115 9.81 -6.55 -19.46
C ASP A 115 9.76 -6.89 -17.96
N ARG A 116 9.81 -8.18 -17.64
CA ARG A 116 9.78 -8.68 -16.26
C ARG A 116 11.15 -9.21 -15.84
N ILE A 117 11.54 -8.89 -14.61
CA ILE A 117 12.58 -9.65 -13.90
C ILE A 117 11.84 -10.56 -12.93
N GLU A 118 11.77 -11.84 -13.24
CA GLU A 118 10.97 -12.80 -12.49
C GLU A 118 11.76 -13.40 -11.33
N TYR A 119 11.20 -13.33 -10.12
CA TYR A 119 11.72 -13.95 -8.90
C TYR A 119 10.75 -15.02 -8.38
N GLU A 120 11.27 -15.99 -7.68
CA GLU A 120 10.41 -16.91 -6.93
C GLU A 120 9.69 -16.15 -5.79
N TRP A 121 8.46 -16.54 -5.51
CA TRP A 121 7.68 -15.93 -4.42
C TRP A 121 8.43 -16.07 -3.09
N GLY A 122 8.59 -14.94 -2.39
CA GLY A 122 9.35 -14.84 -1.16
C GLY A 122 10.77 -14.31 -1.32
N GLN A 123 11.31 -14.28 -2.54
CA GLN A 123 12.58 -13.61 -2.82
C GLN A 123 12.39 -12.10 -2.96
N ALA A 124 13.41 -11.35 -2.56
CA ALA A 124 13.46 -9.91 -2.78
C ALA A 124 14.12 -9.58 -4.12
N VAL A 125 13.69 -8.50 -4.74
CA VAL A 125 14.32 -7.93 -5.93
C VAL A 125 15.75 -7.48 -5.60
N LYS A 126 16.68 -7.70 -6.51
CA LYS A 126 18.07 -7.29 -6.34
C LYS A 126 18.38 -6.06 -7.19
N PRO A 127 19.00 -5.02 -6.62
CA PRO A 127 19.39 -3.81 -7.36
C PRO A 127 20.28 -4.12 -8.59
N GLU A 128 21.14 -5.14 -8.47
CA GLU A 128 22.02 -5.58 -9.54
C GLU A 128 21.26 -6.08 -10.76
N ASP A 129 20.17 -6.86 -10.55
CA ASP A 129 19.38 -7.41 -11.65
C ASP A 129 18.61 -6.28 -12.37
N VAL A 130 18.15 -5.26 -11.63
CA VAL A 130 17.54 -4.07 -12.22
C VAL A 130 18.56 -3.30 -13.07
N ARG A 131 19.78 -3.11 -12.56
CA ARG A 131 20.87 -2.50 -13.30
C ARG A 131 21.20 -3.28 -14.59
N GLU A 132 21.34 -4.59 -14.50
CA GLU A 132 21.61 -5.43 -15.66
C GLU A 132 20.52 -5.32 -16.72
N ALA A 133 19.24 -5.26 -16.31
CA ALA A 133 18.13 -5.10 -17.24
C ALA A 133 18.13 -3.72 -17.91
N LEU A 134 18.42 -2.64 -17.16
CA LEU A 134 18.54 -1.28 -17.69
C LEU A 134 19.72 -1.17 -18.70
N GLU A 135 20.87 -1.74 -18.36
CA GLU A 135 22.06 -1.75 -19.23
C GLU A 135 21.87 -2.60 -20.50
N ALA A 136 21.08 -3.68 -20.43
CA ALA A 136 20.85 -4.59 -21.55
C ALA A 136 19.83 -4.06 -22.57
N SER A 137 19.07 -3.04 -22.23
CA SER A 137 18.06 -2.46 -23.12
C SER A 137 18.66 -1.41 -24.06
N ASP A 138 18.67 -1.71 -25.37
CA ASP A 138 19.10 -0.73 -26.38
C ASP A 138 18.11 0.45 -26.55
N GLU A 139 16.84 0.25 -26.21
CA GLU A 139 15.76 1.22 -26.37
C GLU A 139 15.45 2.01 -25.08
N GLY A 140 15.97 1.52 -23.93
CA GLY A 140 15.65 2.06 -22.61
C GLY A 140 14.27 1.67 -22.11
N TYR A 141 13.85 2.29 -21.01
CA TYR A 141 12.53 2.17 -20.42
C TYR A 141 12.01 3.54 -20.02
N ASP A 142 10.72 3.78 -20.23
CA ASP A 142 10.07 5.01 -19.78
C ASP A 142 9.92 5.02 -18.25
N ALA A 143 9.71 3.84 -17.66
CA ALA A 143 9.61 3.69 -16.22
C ALA A 143 10.08 2.31 -15.71
N VAL A 144 10.56 2.30 -14.46
CA VAL A 144 10.68 1.09 -13.62
C VAL A 144 9.54 1.10 -12.62
N GLY A 145 8.68 0.07 -12.66
CA GLY A 145 7.60 -0.12 -11.70
C GLY A 145 8.00 -1.10 -10.60
N MET A 146 7.86 -0.71 -9.35
CA MET A 146 8.33 -1.48 -8.21
C MET A 146 7.28 -1.57 -7.12
N VAL A 147 7.01 -2.77 -6.61
CA VAL A 147 6.23 -2.96 -5.37
C VAL A 147 7.19 -2.95 -4.19
N MET A 148 7.12 -1.91 -3.34
CA MET A 148 7.94 -1.79 -2.14
C MET A 148 7.65 -2.90 -1.14
N ASN A 149 6.38 -3.15 -0.87
CA ASN A 149 5.95 -4.20 0.06
C ASN A 149 5.05 -5.22 -0.64
N GLU A 150 5.60 -6.36 -0.99
CA GLU A 150 4.86 -7.46 -1.62
C GLU A 150 4.02 -8.19 -0.57
N THR A 151 2.79 -7.76 -0.42
CA THR A 151 1.85 -8.20 0.63
C THR A 151 1.52 -9.70 0.56
N SER A 152 1.63 -10.29 -0.63
CA SER A 152 1.32 -11.71 -0.81
C SER A 152 2.36 -12.62 -0.16
N THR A 153 3.61 -12.16 -0.07
CA THR A 153 4.76 -12.93 0.41
C THR A 153 5.41 -12.37 1.67
N GLY A 154 5.05 -11.13 2.08
CA GLY A 154 5.66 -10.44 3.21
C GLY A 154 7.08 -9.93 2.93
N VAL A 155 7.44 -9.72 1.67
CA VAL A 155 8.74 -9.18 1.27
C VAL A 155 8.69 -7.65 1.20
N ARG A 156 9.68 -7.00 1.81
CA ARG A 156 10.03 -5.59 1.58
C ARG A 156 11.18 -5.51 0.58
N ASN A 157 10.89 -5.02 -0.60
CA ASN A 157 11.93 -4.82 -1.60
C ASN A 157 12.78 -3.57 -1.28
N PRO A 158 14.08 -3.57 -1.62
CA PRO A 158 15.01 -2.48 -1.30
C PRO A 158 14.85 -1.33 -2.30
N VAL A 159 13.74 -0.58 -2.17
CA VAL A 159 13.40 0.52 -3.09
C VAL A 159 14.40 1.66 -3.04
N GLU A 160 15.08 1.83 -1.90
CA GLU A 160 16.12 2.82 -1.70
C GLU A 160 17.31 2.54 -2.63
N GLU A 161 17.86 1.34 -2.58
CA GLU A 161 19.00 0.94 -3.40
C GLU A 161 18.62 0.80 -4.89
N ILE A 162 17.36 0.43 -5.18
CA ILE A 162 16.86 0.37 -6.56
C ILE A 162 16.66 1.77 -7.11
N GLY A 163 16.16 2.72 -6.30
CA GLY A 163 16.04 4.12 -6.67
C GLY A 163 17.39 4.74 -7.04
N ASP A 164 18.43 4.45 -6.23
CA ASP A 164 19.80 4.88 -6.53
C ASP A 164 20.32 4.32 -7.87
N VAL A 165 19.90 3.11 -8.25
CA VAL A 165 20.21 2.53 -9.58
C VAL A 165 19.44 3.24 -10.68
N VAL A 166 18.14 3.45 -10.52
CA VAL A 166 17.30 4.10 -11.55
C VAL A 166 17.71 5.54 -11.78
N ALA A 167 18.14 6.25 -10.75
CA ALA A 167 18.62 7.64 -10.84
C ALA A 167 19.85 7.83 -11.77
N GLU A 168 20.56 6.74 -12.13
CA GLU A 168 21.62 6.78 -13.14
C GLU A 168 21.07 6.90 -14.59
N TYR A 169 19.74 6.71 -14.76
CA TYR A 169 19.04 6.73 -16.06
C TYR A 169 18.00 7.87 -16.08
N PRO A 170 18.39 9.11 -16.41
CA PRO A 170 17.56 10.31 -16.21
C PRO A 170 16.27 10.34 -17.04
N ASP A 171 16.19 9.54 -18.11
CA ASP A 171 15.00 9.43 -18.95
C ASP A 171 14.02 8.34 -18.47
N THR A 172 14.35 7.62 -17.39
CA THR A 172 13.54 6.55 -16.82
C THR A 172 12.94 6.97 -15.50
N ARG A 173 11.61 6.92 -15.35
CA ARG A 173 10.91 7.27 -14.09
C ARG A 173 10.88 6.09 -13.13
N PHE A 174 10.98 6.39 -11.83
CA PHE A 174 10.86 5.38 -10.78
C PHE A 174 9.48 5.44 -10.11
N VAL A 175 8.66 4.41 -10.35
CA VAL A 175 7.26 4.31 -9.89
C VAL A 175 7.15 3.25 -8.81
N VAL A 176 6.76 3.64 -7.60
CA VAL A 176 6.72 2.77 -6.42
C VAL A 176 5.29 2.55 -5.93
N ASP A 177 4.84 1.30 -5.96
CA ASP A 177 3.66 0.86 -5.22
C ASP A 177 4.07 0.62 -3.75
N ALA A 178 3.63 1.49 -2.87
CA ALA A 178 3.78 1.39 -1.43
C ALA A 178 2.42 1.23 -0.72
N ILE A 179 1.43 0.65 -1.43
CA ILE A 179 0.03 0.56 -0.96
C ILE A 179 -0.05 -0.04 0.44
N SER A 180 0.67 -1.10 0.74
CA SER A 180 0.55 -1.81 2.00
C SER A 180 1.56 -1.39 3.07
N CYS A 181 2.37 -0.34 2.82
CA CYS A 181 3.41 0.05 3.76
C CYS A 181 3.54 1.55 4.00
N LEU A 182 3.33 2.42 3.01
CA LEU A 182 3.47 3.87 3.18
C LEU A 182 2.54 4.38 4.29
N GLY A 183 3.12 5.15 5.22
CA GLY A 183 2.47 5.59 6.45
C GLY A 183 2.74 4.69 7.65
N GLY A 184 3.46 3.58 7.47
CA GLY A 184 3.95 2.69 8.52
C GLY A 184 5.39 2.22 8.31
N ASP A 185 5.91 2.38 7.09
CA ASP A 185 7.30 2.15 6.70
C ASP A 185 7.76 3.41 5.96
N TYR A 186 8.71 4.12 6.53
CA TYR A 186 9.22 5.37 5.98
C TYR A 186 10.23 5.11 4.86
N VAL A 187 10.18 5.92 3.83
CA VAL A 187 11.19 6.02 2.77
C VAL A 187 11.37 7.50 2.40
N ASP A 188 12.61 7.94 2.25
CA ASP A 188 12.93 9.28 1.75
C ASP A 188 12.73 9.32 0.23
N ILE A 189 11.62 9.94 -0.16
CA ILE A 189 11.12 9.92 -1.55
C ILE A 189 12.10 10.65 -2.47
N GLU A 190 12.55 11.84 -2.08
CA GLU A 190 13.44 12.69 -2.86
C GLU A 190 14.85 12.14 -2.91
N ALA A 191 15.39 11.67 -1.78
CA ALA A 191 16.77 11.16 -1.71
C ALA A 191 17.00 9.95 -2.62
N HIS A 192 15.96 9.15 -2.87
CA HIS A 192 16.04 7.94 -3.70
C HIS A 192 15.39 8.09 -5.07
N GLY A 193 15.14 9.33 -5.51
CA GLY A 193 14.65 9.64 -6.86
C GLY A 193 13.34 8.97 -7.22
N ILE A 194 12.42 8.84 -6.26
CA ILE A 194 11.11 8.24 -6.52
C ILE A 194 10.21 9.28 -7.19
N ASP A 195 9.86 9.04 -8.45
CA ASP A 195 9.05 9.96 -9.25
C ASP A 195 7.55 9.89 -8.94
N ALA A 196 7.06 8.70 -8.62
CA ALA A 196 5.69 8.51 -8.17
C ALA A 196 5.63 7.40 -7.11
N ILE A 197 5.07 7.69 -5.94
CA ILE A 197 4.81 6.70 -4.89
C ILE A 197 3.37 6.82 -4.42
N PHE A 198 2.68 5.68 -4.25
CA PHE A 198 1.27 5.72 -3.93
C PHE A 198 0.85 4.67 -2.91
N THR A 199 -0.26 5.00 -2.23
CA THR A 199 -0.87 4.16 -1.20
C THR A 199 -2.41 4.23 -1.22
N SER A 200 -3.02 3.46 -0.34
CA SER A 200 -4.47 3.46 -0.08
C SER A 200 -4.75 3.63 1.41
N THR A 201 -5.79 4.38 1.72
CA THR A 201 -6.09 4.79 3.10
C THR A 201 -6.46 3.65 4.04
N GLN A 202 -7.00 2.52 3.54
CA GLN A 202 -7.35 1.34 4.35
C GLN A 202 -6.16 0.45 4.75
N LYS A 203 -4.94 0.92 4.55
CA LYS A 203 -3.68 0.26 4.89
C LYS A 203 -3.05 0.96 6.10
N ALA A 204 -1.76 1.24 6.07
CA ALA A 204 -1.05 1.85 7.19
C ALA A 204 -1.56 3.26 7.60
N PHE A 205 -2.34 3.93 6.75
CA PHE A 205 -3.06 5.15 7.11
C PHE A 205 -4.24 4.91 8.07
N ALA A 206 -4.67 3.67 8.28
CA ALA A 206 -5.70 3.28 9.24
C ALA A 206 -7.02 4.04 9.10
N MET A 207 -7.54 4.07 7.88
CA MET A 207 -8.81 4.70 7.54
C MET A 207 -9.75 3.72 6.82
N PRO A 208 -11.04 4.06 6.70
CA PRO A 208 -11.92 3.31 5.82
C PRO A 208 -11.43 3.32 4.36
N PRO A 209 -11.68 2.23 3.58
CA PRO A 209 -11.33 2.18 2.18
C PRO A 209 -12.11 3.21 1.34
N GLY A 210 -11.48 3.73 0.28
CA GLY A 210 -12.14 4.60 -0.69
C GLY A 210 -11.35 5.83 -1.12
N LEU A 211 -10.17 6.06 -0.52
CA LEU A 211 -9.22 7.07 -0.98
C LEU A 211 -7.87 6.42 -1.32
N ALA A 212 -7.23 6.98 -2.33
CA ALA A 212 -5.86 6.67 -2.71
C ALA A 212 -5.03 7.95 -2.74
N VAL A 213 -3.77 7.85 -2.38
CA VAL A 213 -2.81 8.95 -2.26
C VAL A 213 -1.63 8.66 -3.16
N CYS A 214 -1.17 9.65 -3.91
CA CYS A 214 0.05 9.59 -4.72
C CYS A 214 0.89 10.84 -4.47
N VAL A 215 2.18 10.64 -4.26
CA VAL A 215 3.19 11.69 -4.30
C VAL A 215 3.81 11.68 -5.69
N VAL A 216 3.98 12.85 -6.31
CA VAL A 216 4.41 13.00 -7.70
C VAL A 216 5.53 14.02 -7.77
N SER A 217 6.68 13.66 -8.38
CA SER A 217 7.80 14.57 -8.62
C SER A 217 7.50 15.57 -9.76
N ASP A 218 8.25 16.65 -9.78
CA ASP A 218 8.22 17.60 -10.91
C ASP A 218 8.56 16.91 -12.23
N ASP A 219 9.51 15.98 -12.24
CA ASP A 219 9.92 15.25 -13.43
C ASP A 219 8.80 14.33 -13.94
N ALA A 220 8.08 13.66 -13.05
CA ALA A 220 6.91 12.86 -13.42
C ALA A 220 5.77 13.74 -13.98
N TYR A 221 5.52 14.90 -13.39
CA TYR A 221 4.56 15.87 -13.92
C TYR A 221 4.95 16.36 -15.31
N GLN A 222 6.23 16.69 -15.55
CA GLN A 222 6.70 17.14 -16.86
C GLN A 222 6.60 16.03 -17.92
N GLN A 223 6.89 14.78 -17.56
CA GLN A 223 6.75 13.65 -18.48
C GLN A 223 5.30 13.42 -18.92
N GLU A 224 4.33 13.55 -17.99
CA GLU A 224 2.91 13.46 -18.37
C GLU A 224 2.49 14.50 -19.42
N LEU A 225 3.07 15.72 -19.38
CA LEU A 225 2.76 16.76 -20.38
C LEU A 225 3.09 16.34 -21.81
N GLU A 226 3.96 15.36 -22.00
CA GLU A 226 4.37 14.81 -23.28
C GLU A 226 3.51 13.63 -23.74
N GLN A 227 2.61 13.10 -22.85
CA GLN A 227 1.75 11.94 -23.12
C GLN A 227 0.44 12.34 -23.82
N ASP A 228 0.16 11.74 -24.97
CA ASP A 228 -1.09 11.95 -25.70
C ASP A 228 -2.30 11.24 -25.02
N ASP A 229 -2.06 10.11 -24.36
CA ASP A 229 -3.06 9.21 -23.76
C ASP A 229 -3.05 9.22 -22.23
N ALA A 230 -2.62 10.30 -21.58
CA ALA A 230 -2.60 10.43 -20.13
C ALA A 230 -3.98 10.11 -19.49
N SER A 231 -3.96 9.60 -18.27
CA SER A 231 -5.17 9.22 -17.55
C SER A 231 -6.16 10.39 -17.42
N TRP A 232 -7.41 10.19 -17.78
CA TRP A 232 -8.43 11.22 -17.60
C TRP A 232 -8.76 11.47 -16.12
N TYR A 233 -8.83 10.43 -15.30
CA TYR A 233 -9.23 10.56 -13.90
C TYR A 233 -8.02 10.75 -12.98
N GLY A 234 -6.98 9.97 -13.18
CA GLY A 234 -5.75 10.00 -12.38
C GLY A 234 -4.61 10.83 -13.02
N GLY A 235 -4.90 11.65 -14.05
CA GLY A 235 -3.89 12.51 -14.69
C GLY A 235 -3.32 13.53 -13.71
N PHE A 236 -1.98 13.56 -13.58
CA PHE A 236 -1.28 14.44 -12.64
C PHE A 236 -1.53 15.90 -12.96
N GLN A 237 -1.34 16.30 -14.22
CA GLN A 237 -1.62 17.65 -14.67
C GLN A 237 -3.05 18.09 -14.33
N ARG A 238 -4.02 17.22 -14.61
CA ARG A 238 -5.43 17.55 -14.33
C ARG A 238 -5.69 17.77 -12.85
N CYS A 239 -5.12 16.92 -12.00
CA CYS A 239 -5.28 17.00 -10.54
C CYS A 239 -4.57 18.25 -9.99
N LEU A 240 -3.30 18.44 -10.34
CA LEU A 240 -2.44 19.47 -9.79
C LEU A 240 -2.83 20.86 -10.31
N ASP A 241 -3.05 21.05 -11.62
CA ASP A 241 -3.55 22.32 -12.17
C ASP A 241 -4.90 22.73 -11.56
N TYR A 242 -5.76 21.76 -11.20
CA TYR A 242 -7.03 22.10 -10.59
C TYR A 242 -6.83 22.48 -9.13
N TYR A 243 -5.94 21.79 -8.40
CA TYR A 243 -5.54 22.14 -7.05
C TYR A 243 -4.92 23.54 -7.00
N ASP A 244 -3.96 23.86 -7.85
CA ASP A 244 -3.29 25.16 -7.89
C ASP A 244 -4.26 26.31 -8.13
N ARG A 245 -5.23 26.09 -8.99
CA ARG A 245 -6.22 27.14 -9.33
C ARG A 245 -7.33 27.30 -8.31
N LYS A 246 -7.67 26.25 -7.57
CA LYS A 246 -8.91 26.17 -6.77
C LYS A 246 -8.71 25.64 -5.35
N GLY A 247 -7.60 25.01 -5.02
CA GLY A 247 -7.44 24.26 -3.77
C GLY A 247 -8.43 23.09 -3.64
N GLN A 248 -8.87 22.49 -4.74
CA GLN A 248 -9.95 21.51 -4.76
C GLN A 248 -9.64 20.36 -5.72
N THR A 249 -10.34 19.26 -5.59
CA THR A 249 -10.31 18.15 -6.54
C THR A 249 -11.00 18.49 -7.87
N HIS A 250 -10.52 17.97 -8.98
CA HIS A 250 -11.13 18.19 -10.31
C HIS A 250 -12.51 17.55 -10.45
N SER A 251 -12.81 16.49 -9.69
CA SER A 251 -14.10 15.77 -9.64
C SER A 251 -14.70 15.85 -8.23
N THR A 252 -15.92 15.35 -8.05
CA THR A 252 -16.55 15.30 -6.72
C THR A 252 -15.90 14.23 -5.87
N PRO A 253 -15.23 14.56 -4.75
CA PRO A 253 -14.61 13.59 -3.87
C PRO A 253 -15.63 12.96 -2.90
N ALA A 254 -15.23 11.85 -2.27
CA ALA A 254 -15.94 11.27 -1.15
C ALA A 254 -15.78 12.15 0.11
N ILE A 255 -16.58 13.20 0.23
CA ILE A 255 -16.46 14.21 1.32
C ILE A 255 -16.39 13.59 2.71
N PRO A 256 -17.21 12.59 3.09
CA PRO A 256 -17.09 11.95 4.40
C PRO A 256 -15.71 11.34 4.63
N LEU A 257 -15.12 10.70 3.62
CA LEU A 257 -13.77 10.14 3.72
C LEU A 257 -12.69 11.24 3.80
N MET A 258 -12.87 12.37 3.13
CA MET A 258 -11.96 13.52 3.26
C MET A 258 -11.98 14.13 4.68
N LEU A 259 -13.15 14.15 5.32
CA LEU A 259 -13.28 14.58 6.71
C LEU A 259 -12.59 13.61 7.67
N ALA A 260 -12.77 12.31 7.44
CA ALA A 260 -12.06 11.27 8.17
C ALA A 260 -10.55 11.36 7.95
N TYR A 261 -10.10 11.63 6.72
CA TYR A 261 -8.68 11.77 6.38
C TYR A 261 -8.03 12.93 7.16
N ARG A 262 -8.68 14.10 7.18
CA ARG A 262 -8.21 15.23 7.99
C ARG A 262 -8.09 14.87 9.47
N GLU A 263 -9.04 14.09 10.01
CA GLU A 263 -9.00 13.68 11.42
C GLU A 263 -7.85 12.71 11.67
N GLN A 264 -7.68 11.71 10.80
CA GLN A 264 -6.58 10.74 10.90
C GLN A 264 -5.22 11.41 10.76
N MET A 265 -5.06 12.39 9.86
CA MET A 265 -3.79 13.11 9.69
C MET A 265 -3.35 13.84 10.95
N LYS A 266 -4.28 14.40 11.74
CA LYS A 266 -3.94 14.99 13.05
C LYS A 266 -3.29 13.97 13.97
N HIS A 267 -3.87 12.75 14.05
CA HIS A 267 -3.30 11.69 14.88
C HIS A 267 -1.94 11.23 14.34
N MET A 268 -1.77 11.13 13.03
CA MET A 268 -0.52 10.73 12.42
C MET A 268 0.58 11.79 12.60
N LEU A 269 0.25 13.09 12.48
CA LEU A 269 1.18 14.19 12.74
C LEU A 269 1.52 14.32 14.23
N ASP A 270 0.54 14.14 15.12
CA ASP A 270 0.79 14.14 16.57
C ASP A 270 1.72 12.98 17.00
N GLU A 271 1.63 11.82 16.35
CA GLU A 271 2.56 10.71 16.53
C GLU A 271 3.92 11.00 15.88
N GLY A 272 3.93 11.57 14.70
CA GLY A 272 5.10 11.81 13.85
C GLY A 272 5.58 10.57 13.09
N HIS A 273 6.11 10.77 11.86
CA HIS A 273 6.49 9.68 10.99
C HIS A 273 7.60 8.79 11.57
N GLU A 274 8.60 9.37 12.25
CA GLU A 274 9.70 8.61 12.85
C GLU A 274 9.21 7.66 13.96
N VAL A 275 8.30 8.15 14.83
CA VAL A 275 7.74 7.35 15.93
C VAL A 275 6.84 6.25 15.37
N ARG A 276 6.06 6.58 14.35
CA ARG A 276 5.17 5.63 13.69
C ARG A 276 5.95 4.52 12.96
N ASP A 277 7.01 4.86 12.23
CA ASP A 277 7.92 3.86 11.62
C ASP A 277 8.57 2.98 12.70
N ALA A 278 9.07 3.56 13.77
CA ALA A 278 9.67 2.81 14.87
C ALA A 278 8.68 1.82 15.51
N ARG A 279 7.43 2.24 15.74
CA ARG A 279 6.36 1.38 16.27
C ARG A 279 6.06 0.21 15.32
N HIS A 280 5.98 0.45 14.01
CA HIS A 280 5.77 -0.60 13.03
C HIS A 280 6.94 -1.59 12.97
N ARG A 281 8.19 -1.11 13.08
CA ARG A 281 9.37 -1.98 13.19
C ARG A 281 9.33 -2.84 14.44
N GLU A 282 8.92 -2.28 15.59
CA GLU A 282 8.81 -3.03 16.85
C GLU A 282 7.74 -4.13 16.75
N MET A 283 6.56 -3.83 16.20
CA MET A 283 5.52 -4.83 15.94
C MET A 283 6.00 -5.92 14.98
N ALA A 284 6.69 -5.53 13.90
CA ALA A 284 7.24 -6.47 12.93
C ALA A 284 8.28 -7.40 13.57
N GLU A 285 9.19 -6.86 14.38
CA GLU A 285 10.21 -7.67 15.05
C GLU A 285 9.59 -8.65 16.03
N TYR A 286 8.68 -8.20 16.89
CA TYR A 286 7.94 -9.07 17.79
C TYR A 286 7.24 -10.22 17.03
N THR A 287 6.51 -9.89 15.95
CA THR A 287 5.78 -10.90 15.16
C THR A 287 6.72 -11.90 14.49
N ARG A 288 7.87 -11.43 13.99
CA ARG A 288 8.89 -12.30 13.35
C ARG A 288 9.58 -13.21 14.37
N GLU A 289 9.92 -12.70 15.57
CA GLU A 289 10.50 -13.51 16.64
C GLU A 289 9.51 -14.62 17.02
N TRP A 290 8.26 -14.28 17.27
CA TRP A 290 7.21 -15.26 17.55
C TRP A 290 7.06 -16.29 16.39
N ALA A 291 7.07 -15.82 15.15
CA ALA A 291 6.95 -16.72 14.01
C ALA A 291 8.16 -17.66 13.87
N ARG A 292 9.39 -17.22 14.20
CA ARG A 292 10.58 -18.08 14.20
C ARG A 292 10.54 -19.14 15.31
N ASP A 293 10.01 -18.80 16.46
CA ASP A 293 9.93 -19.71 17.61
C ASP A 293 8.88 -20.82 17.40
N HIS A 294 7.76 -20.50 16.76
CA HIS A 294 6.62 -21.41 16.62
C HIS A 294 6.47 -22.02 15.23
N PHE A 295 6.90 -21.34 14.17
CA PHE A 295 6.67 -21.71 12.77
C PHE A 295 7.92 -21.52 11.92
N GLY A 296 7.90 -20.55 11.04
CA GLY A 296 8.99 -20.06 10.19
C GLY A 296 8.56 -18.78 9.48
N LEU A 297 9.48 -18.15 8.78
CA LEU A 297 9.20 -17.01 7.91
C LEU A 297 9.20 -17.45 6.46
N PHE A 298 8.31 -16.87 5.66
CA PHE A 298 8.24 -17.16 4.24
C PHE A 298 9.19 -16.27 3.40
N PRO A 299 9.27 -14.94 3.67
CA PRO A 299 10.17 -14.06 2.93
C PRO A 299 11.65 -14.40 3.13
N GLU A 300 12.47 -13.99 2.16
CA GLU A 300 13.93 -14.03 2.22
C GLU A 300 14.43 -13.28 3.46
N GLU A 301 15.41 -13.88 4.16
CA GLU A 301 15.99 -13.30 5.37
C GLU A 301 16.62 -11.91 5.09
N GLY A 302 16.30 -10.92 5.90
CA GLY A 302 16.75 -9.54 5.78
C GLY A 302 15.85 -8.66 4.89
N TYR A 303 14.85 -9.25 4.23
CA TYR A 303 13.89 -8.53 3.38
C TYR A 303 12.45 -8.67 3.86
N GLU A 304 12.27 -8.94 5.14
CA GLU A 304 10.94 -9.08 5.71
C GLU A 304 10.21 -7.73 5.82
N SER A 305 8.93 -7.73 5.48
CA SER A 305 8.04 -6.56 5.56
C SER A 305 7.94 -5.99 6.98
N ARG A 306 7.77 -4.66 7.07
CA ARG A 306 7.57 -3.94 8.34
C ARG A 306 6.09 -3.74 8.71
N THR A 307 5.17 -4.18 7.85
CA THR A 307 3.72 -3.99 8.04
C THR A 307 2.91 -5.28 7.96
N VAL A 308 3.50 -6.35 7.41
CA VAL A 308 2.86 -7.67 7.26
C VAL A 308 3.90 -8.75 7.48
N THR A 309 3.62 -9.69 8.37
CA THR A 309 4.45 -10.91 8.50
C THR A 309 3.77 -12.07 7.79
N CYS A 310 4.43 -12.64 6.78
CA CYS A 310 4.03 -13.88 6.14
C CYS A 310 4.71 -15.07 6.85
N VAL A 311 3.94 -15.80 7.63
CA VAL A 311 4.39 -16.92 8.45
C VAL A 311 4.33 -18.19 7.63
N LYS A 312 5.43 -18.95 7.59
CA LYS A 312 5.49 -20.26 6.95
C LYS A 312 4.99 -21.33 7.91
N ASN A 313 3.95 -22.06 7.52
CA ASN A 313 3.29 -23.09 8.34
C ASN A 313 4.14 -24.37 8.45
N MET A 314 5.28 -24.33 9.13
CA MET A 314 6.16 -25.48 9.31
C MET A 314 5.62 -26.54 10.26
N ARG A 315 4.62 -26.22 11.08
CA ARG A 315 3.95 -27.17 11.98
C ARG A 315 2.81 -27.94 11.33
N GLY A 316 2.34 -27.47 10.17
CA GLY A 316 1.26 -28.12 9.44
C GLY A 316 -0.11 -28.01 10.15
N ILE A 317 -0.35 -26.89 10.85
CA ILE A 317 -1.68 -26.62 11.42
C ILE A 317 -2.70 -26.43 10.29
N ASP A 318 -3.97 -26.67 10.58
CA ASP A 318 -5.06 -26.31 9.67
C ASP A 318 -5.30 -24.79 9.77
N VAL A 319 -4.68 -24.03 8.87
CA VAL A 319 -4.73 -22.55 8.86
C VAL A 319 -6.18 -22.05 8.80
N ALA A 320 -7.02 -22.66 7.96
CA ALA A 320 -8.39 -22.22 7.78
C ALA A 320 -9.21 -22.46 9.06
N ALA A 321 -9.07 -23.64 9.69
CA ALA A 321 -9.73 -23.94 10.94
C ALA A 321 -9.23 -23.05 12.10
N THR A 322 -7.91 -22.75 12.13
CA THR A 322 -7.33 -21.85 13.14
C THR A 322 -7.89 -20.44 13.01
N ILE A 323 -7.95 -19.88 11.78
CA ILE A 323 -8.56 -18.57 11.52
C ILE A 323 -10.02 -18.53 11.96
N GLU A 324 -10.80 -19.58 11.63
CA GLU A 324 -12.22 -19.68 12.00
C GLU A 324 -12.38 -19.69 13.52
N THR A 325 -11.61 -20.53 14.23
CA THR A 325 -11.68 -20.65 15.70
C THR A 325 -11.24 -19.36 16.40
N VAL A 326 -10.11 -18.76 15.99
CA VAL A 326 -9.67 -17.46 16.54
C VAL A 326 -10.73 -16.38 16.29
N SER A 327 -11.36 -16.40 15.12
CA SER A 327 -12.44 -15.47 14.81
C SER A 327 -13.69 -15.67 15.65
N GLU A 328 -14.05 -16.90 16.00
CA GLU A 328 -15.26 -17.23 16.78
C GLU A 328 -15.06 -17.05 18.27
N GLU A 329 -13.89 -17.42 18.81
CA GLU A 329 -13.65 -17.47 20.25
C GLU A 329 -12.98 -16.20 20.80
N TYR A 330 -12.22 -15.47 19.96
CA TYR A 330 -11.43 -14.29 20.37
C TYR A 330 -11.85 -12.98 19.66
N ASP A 331 -12.80 -13.03 18.73
CA ASP A 331 -13.21 -11.89 17.92
C ASP A 331 -12.06 -11.21 17.15
N MET A 332 -11.06 -12.00 16.71
CA MET A 332 -9.88 -11.55 15.97
C MET A 332 -9.83 -12.21 14.60
N VAL A 333 -9.34 -11.49 13.58
CA VAL A 333 -9.23 -12.01 12.21
C VAL A 333 -7.84 -11.75 11.63
N PHE A 334 -7.14 -12.81 11.22
CA PHE A 334 -5.92 -12.73 10.42
C PHE A 334 -6.11 -13.46 9.08
N SER A 335 -5.13 -13.41 8.17
CA SER A 335 -5.32 -13.89 6.81
C SER A 335 -4.62 -15.23 6.55
N ASP A 336 -5.26 -16.09 5.76
CA ASP A 336 -4.60 -17.20 5.08
C ASP A 336 -3.47 -16.71 4.13
N GLY A 337 -2.62 -17.61 3.69
CA GLY A 337 -1.67 -17.37 2.62
C GLY A 337 -2.35 -16.86 1.34
N TYR A 338 -1.60 -16.17 0.48
CA TYR A 338 -2.17 -15.60 -0.73
C TYR A 338 -2.06 -16.57 -1.92
N GLY A 339 -3.18 -16.82 -2.59
CA GLY A 339 -3.19 -17.58 -3.85
C GLY A 339 -2.54 -18.97 -3.72
N PRO A 340 -1.43 -19.25 -4.45
CA PRO A 340 -0.83 -20.58 -4.48
C PRO A 340 -0.19 -21.02 -3.17
N ILE A 341 0.12 -20.11 -2.25
CA ILE A 341 0.72 -20.42 -0.95
C ILE A 341 -0.31 -20.48 0.19
N GLY A 342 -1.62 -20.52 -0.14
CA GLY A 342 -2.70 -20.70 0.83
C GLY A 342 -2.58 -22.03 1.59
N GLY A 343 -2.79 -22.02 2.90
CA GLY A 343 -2.61 -23.17 3.78
C GLY A 343 -1.14 -23.52 4.10
N GLU A 344 -0.20 -23.23 3.20
CA GLU A 344 1.25 -23.37 3.45
C GLU A 344 1.82 -22.20 4.25
N THR A 345 1.12 -21.07 4.22
CA THR A 345 1.46 -19.85 4.94
C THR A 345 0.20 -19.22 5.52
N PHE A 346 0.37 -18.26 6.42
CA PHE A 346 -0.65 -17.32 6.83
C PHE A 346 -0.02 -15.94 7.07
N ARG A 347 -0.84 -14.89 7.10
CA ARG A 347 -0.33 -13.52 7.20
C ARG A 347 -0.96 -12.78 8.38
N ILE A 348 -0.10 -12.11 9.13
CA ILE A 348 -0.48 -11.19 10.21
C ILE A 348 -0.18 -9.77 9.73
N GLY A 349 -1.23 -8.96 9.57
CA GLY A 349 -1.11 -7.53 9.35
C GLY A 349 -0.88 -6.82 10.69
N HIS A 350 0.20 -6.07 10.79
CA HIS A 350 0.55 -5.27 11.97
C HIS A 350 0.79 -3.82 11.56
N MET A 351 -0.15 -3.27 10.79
CA MET A 351 -0.10 -1.91 10.27
C MET A 351 -1.20 -1.02 10.85
N GLY A 352 -1.02 0.28 10.69
CA GLY A 352 -2.01 1.26 11.12
C GLY A 352 -1.97 1.56 12.61
N GLU A 353 -3.04 1.28 13.34
CA GLU A 353 -3.19 1.65 14.75
C GLU A 353 -2.83 0.52 15.73
N HIS A 354 -2.36 -0.62 15.23
CA HIS A 354 -1.90 -1.72 16.07
C HIS A 354 -0.69 -1.33 16.95
N THR A 355 -0.55 -2.06 18.05
CA THR A 355 0.57 -1.97 18.98
C THR A 355 1.17 -3.36 19.20
N VAL A 356 2.36 -3.45 19.77
CA VAL A 356 2.95 -4.74 20.16
C VAL A 356 2.02 -5.52 21.10
N GLU A 357 1.32 -4.83 21.99
CA GLU A 357 0.36 -5.49 22.91
C GLU A 357 -0.80 -6.14 22.14
N SER A 358 -1.41 -5.41 21.18
CA SER A 358 -2.48 -5.99 20.37
C SER A 358 -2.00 -7.17 19.51
N ILE A 359 -0.78 -7.12 18.99
CA ILE A 359 -0.21 -8.27 18.25
C ILE A 359 0.02 -9.46 19.18
N ARG A 360 0.45 -9.21 20.43
CA ARG A 360 0.61 -10.28 21.45
C ARG A 360 -0.72 -10.97 21.75
N GLU A 361 -1.80 -10.21 21.90
CA GLU A 361 -3.14 -10.79 22.09
C GLU A 361 -3.53 -11.76 20.97
N LEU A 362 -3.23 -11.39 19.70
CA LEU A 362 -3.46 -12.28 18.57
C LEU A 362 -2.57 -13.53 18.63
N THR A 363 -1.27 -13.36 18.89
CA THR A 363 -0.34 -14.50 18.91
C THR A 363 -0.66 -15.46 20.03
N ASP A 364 -1.04 -14.98 21.23
CA ASP A 364 -1.51 -15.79 22.34
C ASP A 364 -2.78 -16.59 21.98
N ALA A 365 -3.73 -15.96 21.25
CA ALA A 365 -4.93 -16.64 20.76
C ALA A 365 -4.59 -17.73 19.71
N ILE A 366 -3.63 -17.49 18.82
CA ILE A 366 -3.18 -18.51 17.85
C ILE A 366 -2.50 -19.67 18.59
N GLU A 367 -1.68 -19.40 19.61
CA GLU A 367 -1.02 -20.43 20.41
C GLU A 367 -2.04 -21.32 21.13
N ASP A 368 -3.06 -20.72 21.77
CA ASP A 368 -4.10 -21.45 22.48
C ASP A 368 -4.90 -22.36 21.53
N VAL A 369 -5.30 -21.85 20.37
CA VAL A 369 -6.08 -22.61 19.38
C VAL A 369 -5.27 -23.70 18.69
N ALA A 370 -3.98 -23.48 18.48
CA ALA A 370 -3.09 -24.40 17.78
C ALA A 370 -2.32 -25.36 18.71
N ASP A 371 -2.56 -25.32 20.03
CA ASP A 371 -1.85 -26.13 21.06
C ASP A 371 -0.31 -25.98 20.96
N LEU A 372 0.20 -24.72 20.91
CA LEU A 372 1.63 -24.41 20.71
C LEU A 372 2.41 -24.27 22.02
#